data_1eebfb9a22011c2255988bd9ab431369
#
_entry.id   1eebfb9a22011c2255988bd9ab431369
#
_cell.length_a   1.000
_cell.length_b   1.000
_cell.length_c   1.000
_cell.angle_alpha   90.00
_cell.angle_beta   90.00
_cell.angle_gamma   90.00
#
_symmetry.space_group_name_H-M   'P 1'
#
loop_
_entity.id
_entity.type
_entity.pdbx_description
1 polymer ?
#
loop_
_entity_poly.entity_id
_entity_poly.type
_entity_poly.pdbx_seq_one_letter_code
_entity_poly.pdbx_strand_id
1 'polypeptide(L)'
;MIKEGNISPTKEDIHEETEVPAPVLEHIEFEKGDNVVYPHHGAGKVIKKESREMFGQKRVYLTIQINHNDMTVMVPSENAAIAGLRRVIDEKTVKKVLAVLRAGTSEMPKNWNRRYKHNRDKIKTGDIYELSEVVRNLAIREHEKGLSTGEKQMYTRTKKILASELMYALDMDEEQAEEHLDGILAKSAEKPAAKPKEKATAAKSNGSKAAAGKAKAKAKA
;
A
#
# COMPACT_ATOMS: atom_id res chain seq x y z
N MET A 1 37.38 -56.64 31.99
CA MET A 1 37.89 -55.27 32.27
C MET A 1 37.75 -54.49 31.01
N ILE A 2 36.66 -53.77 30.88
CA ILE A 2 36.39 -52.86 29.75
C ILE A 2 36.20 -51.50 30.38
N LYS A 3 37.09 -50.53 30.02
CA LYS A 3 37.06 -49.17 30.52
C LYS A 3 36.01 -48.36 29.77
N GLU A 4 35.06 -47.85 30.50
CA GLU A 4 34.09 -46.86 30.05
C GLU A 4 34.80 -45.52 29.77
N GLY A 5 34.71 -45.07 28.53
CA GLY A 5 35.12 -43.73 28.11
C GLY A 5 33.93 -42.75 28.25
N ASN A 6 34.05 -41.93 29.27
CA ASN A 6 33.13 -40.81 29.49
C ASN A 6 33.42 -39.69 28.48
N ILE A 7 32.50 -39.46 27.55
CA ILE A 7 32.54 -38.31 26.65
C ILE A 7 31.50 -37.28 27.14
N SER A 8 32.01 -36.29 27.82
CA SER A 8 31.22 -35.07 28.16
C SER A 8 30.95 -34.26 26.87
N PRO A 9 29.73 -33.78 26.64
CA PRO A 9 29.48 -32.89 25.54
C PRO A 9 30.02 -31.47 25.85
N THR A 10 30.85 -30.97 24.96
CA THR A 10 31.40 -29.64 24.95
C THR A 10 30.26 -28.63 24.73
N LYS A 11 30.16 -27.68 25.65
CA LYS A 11 29.40 -26.45 25.48
C LYS A 11 30.12 -25.57 24.46
N GLU A 12 29.56 -25.33 23.33
CA GLU A 12 29.84 -24.19 22.45
C GLU A 12 28.96 -24.36 21.21
N ASP A 13 27.76 -23.79 21.27
CA ASP A 13 27.00 -23.24 20.12
C ASP A 13 25.87 -22.39 20.71
N ILE A 14 26.29 -21.26 21.29
CA ILE A 14 25.37 -20.15 21.56
C ILE A 14 25.16 -19.50 20.21
N HIS A 15 24.05 -19.84 19.54
CA HIS A 15 23.54 -19.04 18.44
C HIS A 15 23.22 -17.66 19.00
N GLU A 16 24.05 -16.71 18.66
CA GLU A 16 23.81 -15.29 18.80
C GLU A 16 22.59 -14.96 17.95
N GLU A 17 21.40 -14.99 18.56
CA GLU A 17 20.22 -14.40 17.98
C GLU A 17 20.50 -12.92 17.79
N THR A 18 20.85 -12.54 16.56
CA THR A 18 20.84 -11.14 16.13
C THR A 18 19.42 -10.63 16.30
N GLU A 19 19.14 -9.96 17.40
CA GLU A 19 17.95 -9.16 17.59
C GLU A 19 17.90 -8.15 16.44
N VAL A 20 17.06 -8.43 15.44
CA VAL A 20 16.66 -7.46 14.46
C VAL A 20 15.92 -6.37 15.24
N PRO A 21 16.39 -5.12 15.27
CA PRO A 21 15.71 -4.09 16.02
C PRO A 21 14.30 -3.98 15.48
N ALA A 22 13.31 -4.19 16.35
CA ALA A 22 11.90 -3.99 16.00
C ALA A 22 11.76 -2.58 15.42
N PRO A 23 11.00 -2.40 14.32
CA PRO A 23 10.79 -1.07 13.74
C PRO A 23 10.26 -0.17 14.86
N VAL A 24 10.96 0.96 15.08
CA VAL A 24 10.51 2.00 16.00
C VAL A 24 9.23 2.57 15.39
N LEU A 25 8.10 2.00 15.76
CA LEU A 25 6.78 2.53 15.39
C LEU A 25 6.64 3.84 16.15
N GLU A 26 6.68 4.96 15.45
CA GLU A 26 6.39 6.26 16.03
C GLU A 26 5.06 6.17 16.79
N HIS A 27 5.11 6.49 18.07
CA HIS A 27 3.95 6.43 18.94
C HIS A 27 3.06 7.63 18.61
N ILE A 28 2.18 7.46 17.60
CA ILE A 28 1.23 8.51 17.24
C ILE A 28 0.11 8.47 18.27
N GLU A 29 0.04 9.49 19.11
CA GLU A 29 -1.09 9.67 20.01
C GLU A 29 -2.27 10.29 19.26
N PHE A 30 -3.45 9.68 19.46
CA PHE A 30 -4.72 10.17 18.95
C PHE A 30 -5.60 10.63 20.10
N GLU A 31 -6.31 11.75 19.87
CA GLU A 31 -7.24 12.33 20.83
C GLU A 31 -8.68 12.28 20.29
N LYS A 32 -9.64 12.46 21.21
CA LYS A 32 -11.05 12.60 20.83
C LYS A 32 -11.23 13.79 19.89
N GLY A 33 -11.83 13.56 18.74
CA GLY A 33 -12.05 14.57 17.71
C GLY A 33 -11.08 14.47 16.54
N ASP A 34 -9.99 13.71 16.66
CA ASP A 34 -9.03 13.53 15.57
C ASP A 34 -9.66 12.80 14.38
N ASN A 35 -9.36 13.29 13.18
CA ASN A 35 -9.69 12.61 11.94
C ASN A 35 -8.59 11.61 11.60
N VAL A 36 -8.96 10.34 11.47
CA VAL A 36 -8.03 9.23 11.31
C VAL A 36 -8.45 8.34 10.15
N VAL A 37 -7.48 7.64 9.58
CA VAL A 37 -7.71 6.64 8.55
C VAL A 37 -7.40 5.26 9.12
N TYR A 38 -8.38 4.39 9.05
CA TYR A 38 -8.20 2.98 9.38
C TYR A 38 -8.04 2.19 8.07
N PRO A 39 -6.89 1.54 7.82
CA PRO A 39 -6.63 0.82 6.58
C PRO A 39 -7.79 -0.13 6.23
N HIS A 40 -8.15 -0.22 4.95
CA HIS A 40 -9.25 -1.03 4.41
C HIS A 40 -10.67 -0.61 4.81
N HIS A 41 -10.83 0.29 5.77
CA HIS A 41 -12.13 0.74 6.24
C HIS A 41 -12.43 2.20 5.90
N GLY A 42 -11.40 2.99 5.59
CA GLY A 42 -11.53 4.39 5.21
C GLY A 42 -11.30 5.34 6.38
N ALA A 43 -11.64 6.60 6.16
CA ALA A 43 -11.48 7.65 7.14
C ALA A 43 -12.67 7.71 8.11
N GLY A 44 -12.41 8.16 9.31
CA GLY A 44 -13.38 8.31 10.38
C GLY A 44 -12.87 9.27 11.45
N LYS A 45 -13.66 9.43 12.49
CA LYS A 45 -13.38 10.32 13.61
C LYS A 45 -13.25 9.55 14.92
N VAL A 46 -12.27 9.90 15.72
CA VAL A 46 -12.15 9.39 17.09
C VAL A 46 -13.25 10.03 17.96
N ILE A 47 -14.27 9.26 18.30
CA ILE A 47 -15.41 9.74 19.08
C ILE A 47 -15.18 9.62 20.59
N LYS A 48 -14.32 8.66 21.02
CA LYS A 48 -14.07 8.40 22.42
C LYS A 48 -12.66 7.83 22.65
N LYS A 49 -12.03 8.26 23.74
CA LYS A 49 -10.79 7.68 24.28
C LYS A 49 -11.07 7.34 25.74
N GLU A 50 -11.04 6.07 26.08
CA GLU A 50 -11.39 5.61 27.43
C GLU A 50 -10.55 4.43 27.88
N SER A 51 -10.29 4.37 29.20
CA SER A 51 -9.65 3.21 29.79
C SER A 51 -10.69 2.13 30.06
N ARG A 52 -10.48 0.93 29.52
CA ARG A 52 -11.31 -0.25 29.77
C ARG A 52 -10.47 -1.41 30.27
N GLU A 53 -11.07 -2.20 31.13
CA GLU A 53 -10.50 -3.48 31.53
C GLU A 53 -11.07 -4.58 30.63
N MET A 54 -10.18 -5.22 29.87
CA MET A 54 -10.52 -6.38 29.02
C MET A 54 -9.49 -7.47 29.25
N PHE A 55 -9.96 -8.70 29.43
CA PHE A 55 -9.09 -9.86 29.70
C PHE A 55 -8.15 -9.69 30.89
N GLY A 56 -8.61 -8.98 31.95
CA GLY A 56 -7.83 -8.74 33.17
C GLY A 56 -6.72 -7.69 33.01
N GLN A 57 -6.67 -6.95 31.91
CA GLN A 57 -5.72 -5.86 31.65
C GLN A 57 -6.46 -4.55 31.42
N LYS A 58 -6.02 -3.51 32.14
CA LYS A 58 -6.52 -2.14 31.95
C LYS A 58 -5.73 -1.46 30.83
N ARG A 59 -6.42 -1.14 29.71
CA ARG A 59 -5.82 -0.48 28.53
C ARG A 59 -6.67 0.70 28.08
N VAL A 60 -6.03 1.64 27.41
CA VAL A 60 -6.73 2.76 26.77
C VAL A 60 -7.19 2.35 25.39
N TYR A 61 -8.48 2.54 25.11
CA TYR A 61 -9.10 2.24 23.81
C TYR A 61 -9.55 3.51 23.13
N LEU A 62 -9.31 3.56 21.82
CA LEU A 62 -9.85 4.55 20.90
C LEU A 62 -11.10 3.97 20.25
N THR A 63 -12.20 4.69 20.33
CA THR A 63 -13.44 4.35 19.61
C THR A 63 -13.51 5.26 18.39
N ILE A 64 -13.49 4.67 17.20
CA ILE A 64 -13.44 5.36 15.92
C ILE A 64 -14.73 5.07 15.17
N GLN A 65 -15.42 6.11 14.75
CA GLN A 65 -16.59 6.00 13.86
C GLN A 65 -16.13 6.19 12.43
N ILE A 66 -16.37 5.17 11.60
CA ILE A 66 -16.05 5.19 10.17
C ILE A 66 -17.29 5.67 9.42
N ASN A 67 -17.17 6.75 8.65
CA ASN A 67 -18.35 7.42 8.08
C ASN A 67 -19.03 6.59 6.98
N HIS A 68 -18.27 6.04 6.02
CA HIS A 68 -18.84 5.45 4.81
C HIS A 68 -19.69 4.17 5.05
N ASN A 69 -19.64 3.56 6.23
CA ASN A 69 -20.40 2.33 6.56
C ASN A 69 -20.98 2.33 7.98
N ASP A 70 -21.00 3.48 8.64
CA ASP A 70 -21.48 3.67 10.03
C ASP A 70 -20.88 2.68 11.03
N MET A 71 -19.69 2.16 10.72
CA MET A 71 -19.02 1.17 11.54
C MET A 71 -18.27 1.84 12.68
N THR A 72 -18.45 1.33 13.88
CA THR A 72 -17.66 1.73 15.05
C THR A 72 -16.60 0.69 15.34
N VAL A 73 -15.34 1.10 15.36
CA VAL A 73 -14.20 0.23 15.66
C VAL A 73 -13.56 0.66 16.96
N MET A 74 -13.20 -0.32 17.80
CA MET A 74 -12.42 -0.08 19.00
C MET A 74 -11.01 -0.63 18.83
N VAL A 75 -10.01 0.24 18.99
CA VAL A 75 -8.60 -0.09 18.83
C VAL A 75 -7.86 0.26 20.13
N PRO A 76 -7.06 -0.66 20.71
CA PRO A 76 -6.16 -0.29 21.80
C PRO A 76 -5.20 0.79 21.34
N SER A 77 -5.02 1.87 22.10
CA SER A 77 -4.17 3.01 21.74
C SER A 77 -2.73 2.57 21.46
N GLU A 78 -2.24 1.61 22.23
CA GLU A 78 -0.90 1.02 22.08
C GLU A 78 -0.72 0.30 20.73
N ASN A 79 -1.80 -0.26 20.20
CA ASN A 79 -1.79 -1.02 18.95
C ASN A 79 -2.22 -0.18 17.73
N ALA A 80 -2.48 1.11 17.90
CA ALA A 80 -2.96 1.97 16.83
C ALA A 80 -2.00 1.99 15.62
N ALA A 81 -0.70 2.13 15.87
CA ALA A 81 0.34 2.10 14.84
C ALA A 81 0.44 0.71 14.16
N ILE A 82 0.35 -0.37 14.95
CA ILE A 82 0.37 -1.76 14.42
C ILE A 82 -0.85 -2.03 13.55
N ALA A 83 -2.01 -1.49 13.94
CA ALA A 83 -3.23 -1.56 13.16
C ALA A 83 -3.19 -0.68 11.88
N GLY A 84 -2.11 0.09 11.70
CA GLY A 84 -1.94 0.99 10.57
C GLY A 84 -2.78 2.27 10.65
N LEU A 85 -3.28 2.60 11.85
CA LEU A 85 -4.03 3.84 12.05
C LEU A 85 -3.12 5.04 11.83
N ARG A 86 -3.56 5.98 10.99
CA ARG A 86 -2.81 7.20 10.67
C ARG A 86 -3.72 8.42 10.61
N ARG A 87 -3.15 9.59 10.64
CA ARG A 87 -3.90 10.84 10.40
C ARG A 87 -4.33 10.94 8.95
N VAL A 88 -5.39 11.69 8.69
CA VAL A 88 -5.82 12.07 7.34
C VAL A 88 -4.71 12.89 6.67
N ILE A 89 -4.61 12.77 5.35
CA ILE A 89 -3.59 13.46 4.55
C ILE A 89 -3.75 14.98 4.56
N ASP A 90 -2.63 15.68 4.44
CA ASP A 90 -2.58 17.13 4.31
C ASP A 90 -2.87 17.62 2.86
N GLU A 91 -3.11 18.90 2.68
CA GLU A 91 -3.36 19.50 1.37
C GLU A 91 -2.23 19.26 0.35
N LYS A 92 -0.98 19.18 0.80
CA LYS A 92 0.16 18.93 -0.10
C LYS A 92 0.08 17.51 -0.66
N THR A 93 -0.29 16.57 0.18
CA THR A 93 -0.51 15.18 -0.20
C THR A 93 -1.74 15.04 -1.09
N VAL A 94 -2.83 15.76 -0.79
CA VAL A 94 -4.02 15.82 -1.68
C VAL A 94 -3.63 16.24 -3.09
N LYS A 95 -2.85 17.29 -3.27
CA LYS A 95 -2.39 17.72 -4.60
C LYS A 95 -1.63 16.63 -5.35
N LYS A 96 -0.81 15.84 -4.66
CA LYS A 96 -0.09 14.70 -5.24
C LYS A 96 -1.05 13.55 -5.59
N VAL A 97 -1.99 13.23 -4.72
CA VAL A 97 -3.05 12.24 -4.95
C VAL A 97 -3.86 12.59 -6.20
N LEU A 98 -4.29 13.85 -6.30
CA LEU A 98 -5.00 14.33 -7.48
C LEU A 98 -4.15 14.25 -8.76
N ALA A 99 -2.84 14.44 -8.67
CA ALA A 99 -1.93 14.25 -9.80
C ALA A 99 -1.85 12.77 -10.22
N VAL A 100 -1.80 11.84 -9.25
CA VAL A 100 -1.86 10.38 -9.52
C VAL A 100 -3.17 10.00 -10.20
N LEU A 101 -4.31 10.52 -9.73
CA LEU A 101 -5.63 10.24 -10.32
C LEU A 101 -5.77 10.79 -11.75
N ARG A 102 -5.13 11.92 -12.07
CA ARG A 102 -5.12 12.54 -13.41
C ARG A 102 -4.09 11.94 -14.37
N ALA A 103 -3.22 11.09 -13.88
CA ALA A 103 -2.21 10.42 -14.70
C ALA A 103 -2.85 9.34 -15.59
N GLY A 104 -2.12 8.91 -16.64
CA GLY A 104 -2.54 7.77 -17.45
C GLY A 104 -2.42 6.44 -16.70
N THR A 105 -2.96 5.38 -17.29
CA THR A 105 -2.92 4.01 -16.74
C THR A 105 -1.48 3.58 -16.48
N SER A 106 -1.21 3.02 -15.32
CA SER A 106 0.03 2.31 -15.05
C SER A 106 -0.04 0.85 -15.52
N GLU A 107 1.10 0.20 -15.60
CA GLU A 107 1.18 -1.18 -16.07
C GLU A 107 0.46 -2.12 -15.09
N MET A 108 -0.54 -2.85 -15.62
CA MET A 108 -1.29 -3.86 -14.87
C MET A 108 -1.13 -5.23 -15.53
N PRO A 109 -1.10 -6.32 -14.74
CA PRO A 109 -1.11 -7.68 -15.29
C PRO A 109 -2.31 -7.93 -16.20
N LYS A 110 -2.07 -8.51 -17.38
CA LYS A 110 -3.16 -8.85 -18.33
C LYS A 110 -4.06 -9.96 -17.79
N ASN A 111 -3.47 -10.92 -17.09
CA ASN A 111 -4.22 -12.04 -16.50
C ASN A 111 -5.07 -11.55 -15.33
N TRP A 112 -6.36 -11.93 -15.28
CA TRP A 112 -7.32 -11.48 -14.29
C TRP A 112 -6.91 -11.82 -12.86
N ASN A 113 -6.52 -13.06 -12.58
CA ASN A 113 -6.14 -13.49 -11.23
C ASN A 113 -4.93 -12.70 -10.69
N ARG A 114 -3.92 -12.49 -11.56
CA ARG A 114 -2.72 -11.72 -11.20
C ARG A 114 -3.06 -10.25 -10.97
N ARG A 115 -3.92 -9.66 -11.81
CA ARG A 115 -4.35 -8.26 -11.68
C ARG A 115 -5.18 -8.06 -10.42
N TYR A 116 -6.13 -8.96 -10.15
CA TYR A 116 -6.94 -8.90 -8.93
C TYR A 116 -6.08 -8.99 -7.67
N LYS A 117 -5.14 -9.93 -7.63
CA LYS A 117 -4.20 -10.07 -6.53
C LYS A 117 -3.32 -8.82 -6.37
N HIS A 118 -2.75 -8.32 -7.46
CA HIS A 118 -1.91 -7.12 -7.48
C HIS A 118 -2.64 -5.90 -6.90
N ASN A 119 -3.85 -5.63 -7.37
CA ASN A 119 -4.66 -4.52 -6.85
C ASN A 119 -5.01 -4.72 -5.38
N ARG A 120 -5.38 -5.94 -4.97
CA ARG A 120 -5.66 -6.26 -3.57
C ARG A 120 -4.44 -6.07 -2.67
N ASP A 121 -3.27 -6.46 -3.14
CA ASP A 121 -2.02 -6.33 -2.37
C ASP A 121 -1.67 -4.83 -2.20
N LYS A 122 -1.86 -4.01 -3.24
CA LYS A 122 -1.73 -2.55 -3.17
C LYS A 122 -2.71 -1.91 -2.18
N ILE A 123 -3.98 -2.32 -2.18
CA ILE A 123 -4.97 -1.81 -1.23
C ILE A 123 -4.57 -2.14 0.22
N LYS A 124 -3.93 -3.30 0.43
CA LYS A 124 -3.49 -3.74 1.77
C LYS A 124 -2.36 -2.93 2.36
N THR A 125 -1.54 -2.27 1.55
CA THR A 125 -0.47 -1.40 2.08
C THR A 125 -1.02 -0.22 2.87
N GLY A 126 -2.25 0.21 2.58
CA GLY A 126 -2.85 1.40 3.19
C GLY A 126 -2.24 2.71 2.65
N ASP A 127 -1.31 2.65 1.70
CA ASP A 127 -0.73 3.82 1.06
C ASP A 127 -1.74 4.50 0.15
N ILE A 128 -1.94 5.81 0.36
CA ILE A 128 -2.94 6.60 -0.37
C ILE A 128 -2.62 6.72 -1.86
N TYR A 129 -1.33 6.72 -2.23
CA TYR A 129 -0.93 6.82 -3.64
C TYR A 129 -1.21 5.50 -4.37
N GLU A 130 -0.92 4.36 -3.74
CA GLU A 130 -1.23 3.03 -4.27
C GLU A 130 -2.74 2.83 -4.38
N LEU A 131 -3.50 3.26 -3.37
CA LEU A 131 -4.95 3.24 -3.39
C LEU A 131 -5.50 4.06 -4.57
N SER A 132 -5.00 5.28 -4.75
CA SER A 132 -5.39 6.19 -5.85
C SER A 132 -5.03 5.61 -7.22
N GLU A 133 -3.88 4.95 -7.34
CA GLU A 133 -3.48 4.27 -8.55
C GLU A 133 -4.44 3.13 -8.92
N VAL A 134 -4.84 2.32 -7.94
CA VAL A 134 -5.82 1.23 -8.15
C VAL A 134 -7.17 1.79 -8.59
N VAL A 135 -7.68 2.84 -7.93
CA VAL A 135 -8.95 3.49 -8.29
C VAL A 135 -8.89 4.01 -9.73
N ARG A 136 -7.85 4.76 -10.11
CA ARG A 136 -7.65 5.28 -11.46
C ARG A 136 -7.60 4.17 -12.50
N ASN A 137 -6.78 3.15 -12.26
CA ASN A 137 -6.58 2.05 -13.21
C ASN A 137 -7.85 1.25 -13.43
N LEU A 138 -8.65 1.02 -12.38
CA LEU A 138 -9.93 0.34 -12.49
C LEU A 138 -10.97 1.23 -13.19
N ALA A 139 -10.99 2.54 -12.92
CA ALA A 139 -11.88 3.48 -13.62
C ALA A 139 -11.62 3.50 -15.13
N ILE A 140 -10.36 3.65 -15.53
CA ILE A 140 -9.98 3.64 -16.97
C ILE A 140 -10.35 2.29 -17.60
N ARG A 141 -10.08 1.19 -16.90
CA ARG A 141 -10.42 -0.14 -17.40
C ARG A 141 -11.94 -0.35 -17.54
N GLU A 142 -12.74 0.16 -16.59
CA GLU A 142 -14.22 0.08 -16.71
C GLU A 142 -14.68 0.78 -17.97
N HIS A 143 -14.12 1.94 -18.28
CA HIS A 143 -14.45 2.69 -19.49
C HIS A 143 -14.01 1.98 -20.78
N GLU A 144 -12.82 1.37 -20.81
CA GLU A 144 -12.27 0.74 -22.01
C GLU A 144 -12.83 -0.66 -22.31
N LYS A 145 -12.99 -1.50 -21.29
CA LYS A 145 -13.23 -2.96 -21.46
C LYS A 145 -14.27 -3.53 -20.51
N GLY A 146 -14.74 -2.73 -19.57
CA GLY A 146 -15.56 -3.17 -18.45
C GLY A 146 -14.76 -3.94 -17.39
N LEU A 147 -15.33 -4.03 -16.21
CA LEU A 147 -14.80 -4.76 -15.06
C LEU A 147 -15.61 -6.03 -14.81
N SER A 148 -14.94 -7.09 -14.35
CA SER A 148 -15.62 -8.26 -13.78
C SER A 148 -16.34 -7.91 -12.49
N THR A 149 -17.28 -8.74 -12.03
CA THR A 149 -18.04 -8.53 -10.80
C THR A 149 -17.12 -8.29 -9.60
N GLY A 150 -16.04 -9.09 -9.46
CA GLY A 150 -15.08 -8.92 -8.37
C GLY A 150 -14.28 -7.61 -8.47
N GLU A 151 -13.91 -7.19 -9.69
CA GLU A 151 -13.22 -5.90 -9.90
C GLU A 151 -14.16 -4.72 -9.66
N LYS A 152 -15.46 -4.83 -10.01
CA LYS A 152 -16.48 -3.80 -9.71
C LYS A 152 -16.64 -3.60 -8.21
N GLN A 153 -16.77 -4.68 -7.46
CA GLN A 153 -16.84 -4.61 -5.98
C GLN A 153 -15.59 -3.99 -5.38
N MET A 154 -14.41 -4.39 -5.87
CA MET A 154 -13.13 -3.81 -5.44
C MET A 154 -13.08 -2.32 -5.75
N TYR A 155 -13.44 -1.91 -6.96
CA TYR A 155 -13.46 -0.51 -7.41
C TYR A 155 -14.39 0.34 -6.54
N THR A 156 -15.63 -0.09 -6.35
CA THR A 156 -16.62 0.63 -5.53
C THR A 156 -16.13 0.80 -4.11
N ARG A 157 -15.62 -0.27 -3.49
CA ARG A 157 -15.10 -0.20 -2.12
C ARG A 157 -13.90 0.73 -2.01
N THR A 158 -12.93 0.59 -2.93
CA THR A 158 -11.69 1.37 -2.89
C THR A 158 -11.95 2.85 -3.17
N LYS A 159 -12.88 3.15 -4.09
CA LYS A 159 -13.33 4.53 -4.38
C LYS A 159 -13.94 5.18 -3.15
N LYS A 160 -14.80 4.48 -2.41
CA LYS A 160 -15.41 4.99 -1.17
C LYS A 160 -14.37 5.25 -0.07
N ILE A 161 -13.39 4.35 0.09
CA ILE A 161 -12.28 4.55 1.03
C ILE A 161 -11.51 5.83 0.67
N LEU A 162 -11.18 6.04 -0.60
CA LEU A 162 -10.49 7.25 -1.07
C LEU A 162 -11.34 8.50 -0.90
N ALA A 163 -12.62 8.44 -1.26
CA ALA A 163 -13.56 9.55 -1.09
C ALA A 163 -13.69 9.97 0.37
N SER A 164 -13.80 9.01 1.30
CA SER A 164 -13.89 9.29 2.74
C SER A 164 -12.65 10.03 3.28
N GLU A 165 -11.46 9.76 2.76
CA GLU A 165 -10.26 10.48 3.16
C GLU A 165 -10.20 11.89 2.55
N LEU A 166 -10.58 12.03 1.27
CA LEU A 166 -10.66 13.34 0.61
C LEU A 166 -11.70 14.24 1.25
N MET A 167 -12.83 13.70 1.69
CA MET A 167 -13.86 14.41 2.43
C MET A 167 -13.28 15.17 3.64
N TYR A 168 -12.52 14.48 4.48
CA TYR A 168 -11.87 15.11 5.63
C TYR A 168 -10.71 16.03 5.26
N ALA A 169 -9.95 15.67 4.23
CA ALA A 169 -8.77 16.44 3.82
C ALA A 169 -9.12 17.76 3.10
N LEU A 170 -10.30 17.84 2.49
CA LEU A 170 -10.80 19.00 1.74
C LEU A 170 -11.97 19.71 2.42
N ASP A 171 -12.39 19.24 3.62
CA ASP A 171 -13.53 19.75 4.37
C ASP A 171 -14.82 19.79 3.53
N MET A 172 -15.11 18.66 2.87
CA MET A 172 -16.29 18.46 2.02
C MET A 172 -17.24 17.46 2.68
N ASP A 173 -18.49 17.39 2.20
CA ASP A 173 -19.37 16.27 2.53
C ASP A 173 -19.06 15.03 1.66
N GLU A 174 -19.68 13.88 1.98
CA GLU A 174 -19.41 12.60 1.30
C GLU A 174 -19.82 12.65 -0.18
N GLU A 175 -20.96 13.26 -0.48
CA GLU A 175 -21.50 13.38 -1.84
C GLU A 175 -20.58 14.25 -2.72
N GLN A 176 -20.17 15.41 -2.18
CA GLN A 176 -19.23 16.32 -2.86
C GLN A 176 -17.87 15.65 -3.12
N ALA A 177 -17.36 14.87 -2.16
CA ALA A 177 -16.10 14.14 -2.32
C ALA A 177 -16.20 13.05 -3.39
N GLU A 178 -17.32 12.31 -3.44
CA GLU A 178 -17.58 11.31 -4.48
C GLU A 178 -17.73 11.95 -5.86
N GLU A 179 -18.49 13.05 -6.00
CA GLU A 179 -18.64 13.78 -7.26
C GLU A 179 -17.30 14.38 -7.74
N HIS A 180 -16.53 14.95 -6.80
CA HIS A 180 -15.21 15.49 -7.13
C HIS A 180 -14.29 14.40 -7.70
N LEU A 181 -14.29 13.23 -7.05
CA LEU A 181 -13.51 12.08 -7.48
C LEU A 181 -13.97 11.57 -8.86
N ASP A 182 -15.28 11.45 -9.08
CA ASP A 182 -15.84 11.01 -10.36
C ASP A 182 -15.51 11.99 -11.50
N GLY A 183 -15.59 13.29 -11.25
CA GLY A 183 -15.20 14.30 -12.24
C GLY A 183 -13.72 14.22 -12.64
N ILE A 184 -12.83 13.82 -11.72
CA ILE A 184 -11.42 13.62 -12.03
C ILE A 184 -11.20 12.34 -12.82
N LEU A 185 -11.86 11.25 -12.42
CA LEU A 185 -11.71 9.93 -13.05
C LEU A 185 -12.28 9.92 -14.47
N ALA A 186 -13.40 10.58 -14.73
CA ALA A 186 -13.99 10.74 -16.06
C ALA A 186 -12.99 11.41 -17.02
N LYS A 187 -12.40 12.54 -16.59
CA LYS A 187 -11.38 13.26 -17.38
C LYS A 187 -10.10 12.44 -17.60
N SER A 188 -9.78 11.50 -16.70
CA SER A 188 -8.61 10.62 -16.83
C SER A 188 -8.88 9.47 -17.78
N ALA A 189 -10.12 8.97 -17.84
CA ALA A 189 -10.54 7.91 -18.75
C ALA A 189 -10.58 8.37 -20.22
N GLU A 190 -10.82 9.65 -20.48
CA GLU A 190 -10.81 10.25 -21.82
C GLU A 190 -9.40 10.49 -22.39
N LYS A 191 -8.36 10.45 -21.54
CA LYS A 191 -6.98 10.66 -22.00
C LYS A 191 -6.43 9.37 -22.60
N PRO A 192 -5.85 9.41 -23.81
CA PRO A 192 -5.17 8.25 -24.38
C PRO A 192 -4.05 7.80 -23.45
N ALA A 193 -3.94 6.47 -23.25
CA ALA A 193 -2.94 5.84 -22.41
C ALA A 193 -1.54 6.40 -22.70
N ALA A 194 -0.92 7.05 -21.72
CA ALA A 194 0.45 7.51 -21.86
C ALA A 194 1.35 6.28 -22.00
N LYS A 195 2.13 6.22 -23.09
CA LYS A 195 3.14 5.17 -23.30
C LYS A 195 4.07 5.11 -22.07
N PRO A 196 4.44 3.94 -21.56
CA PRO A 196 5.36 3.81 -20.45
C PRO A 196 6.66 4.53 -20.77
N LYS A 197 7.11 5.43 -19.91
CA LYS A 197 8.49 5.94 -19.97
C LYS A 197 9.39 4.76 -19.61
N GLU A 198 10.12 4.25 -20.59
CA GLU A 198 11.22 3.31 -20.38
C GLU A 198 12.15 3.89 -19.31
N LYS A 199 12.31 3.16 -18.22
CA LYS A 199 13.41 3.43 -17.30
C LYS A 199 14.69 3.11 -18.04
N ALA A 200 15.44 4.14 -18.42
CA ALA A 200 16.78 4.03 -18.94
C ALA A 200 17.66 3.33 -17.89
N THR A 201 17.87 2.03 -18.05
CA THR A 201 18.93 1.31 -17.35
C THR A 201 20.24 1.72 -17.97
N ALA A 202 20.97 2.60 -17.29
CA ALA A 202 22.34 2.93 -17.62
C ALA A 202 23.22 1.70 -17.39
N ALA A 203 23.40 0.88 -18.40
CA ALA A 203 24.44 -0.13 -18.43
C ALA A 203 25.78 0.57 -18.65
N LYS A 204 26.61 0.62 -17.63
CA LYS A 204 28.04 0.95 -17.74
C LYS A 204 28.74 -0.19 -18.48
N SER A 205 29.07 0.04 -19.72
CA SER A 205 30.04 -0.80 -20.45
C SER A 205 31.46 -0.45 -19.98
N ASN A 206 32.08 -1.37 -19.26
CA ASN A 206 33.50 -1.33 -19.00
C ASN A 206 34.20 -2.01 -20.18
N GLY A 207 35.00 -1.24 -20.93
CA GLY A 207 35.83 -1.74 -21.97
C GLY A 207 37.00 -2.55 -21.43
N SER A 208 37.31 -3.63 -22.09
CA SER A 208 38.64 -4.25 -22.02
C SER A 208 39.11 -4.62 -23.43
N LYS A 209 40.20 -3.99 -23.84
CA LYS A 209 41.04 -4.28 -25.01
C LYS A 209 41.84 -5.56 -24.79
N ALA A 210 41.93 -6.41 -25.83
CA ALA A 210 43.14 -7.17 -26.23
C ALA A 210 42.81 -7.88 -27.54
N ALA A 211 43.35 -7.47 -28.66
CA ALA A 211 44.62 -7.79 -29.26
C ALA A 211 44.65 -9.16 -29.99
N ALA A 212 44.69 -9.03 -31.31
CA ALA A 212 45.51 -9.72 -32.28
C ALA A 212 45.48 -11.26 -32.42
N GLY A 213 45.27 -11.71 -33.65
CA GLY A 213 45.61 -13.05 -34.09
C GLY A 213 45.20 -13.33 -35.53
N LYS A 214 46.12 -13.10 -36.47
CA LYS A 214 46.10 -13.46 -37.90
C LYS A 214 45.98 -14.99 -38.10
N ALA A 215 45.32 -15.43 -39.17
CA ALA A 215 45.82 -16.29 -40.26
C ALA A 215 44.64 -16.96 -40.96
N LYS A 216 44.42 -16.65 -42.23
CA LYS A 216 44.82 -17.30 -43.48
C LYS A 216 44.28 -18.75 -43.68
N ALA A 217 43.41 -18.84 -44.65
CA ALA A 217 43.62 -19.53 -45.91
C ALA A 217 42.78 -20.78 -46.23
N LYS A 218 42.19 -20.71 -47.43
CA LYS A 218 41.98 -21.74 -48.48
C LYS A 218 40.95 -22.83 -48.19
N ALA A 219 39.92 -22.89 -48.98
CA ALA A 219 39.75 -23.30 -50.38
C ALA A 219 39.24 -24.75 -50.51
N LYS A 220 38.21 -24.88 -51.37
CA LYS A 220 37.84 -26.06 -52.17
C LYS A 220 37.13 -27.24 -51.49
N ALA A 221 35.94 -27.46 -51.78
CA ALA A 221 35.33 -28.25 -52.84
C ALA A 221 33.81 -28.08 -52.74
#